data_ee81c08f38610d8b4b4dee6d869a120f
#
_entry.id   ee81c08f38610d8b4b4dee6d869a120f
#
_cell.length_a   1.000
_cell.length_b   1.000
_cell.length_c   1.000
_cell.angle_alpha   90.00
_cell.angle_beta   90.00
_cell.angle_gamma   90.00
#
_symmetry.space_group_name_H-M   'P 1'
#
loop_
_entity.id
_entity.type
_entity.pdbx_description
1 polymer ?
#
loop_
_entity_poly.entity_id
_entity_poly.type
_entity_poly.pdbx_seq_one_letter_code
_entity_poly.pdbx_strand_id
1 'polypeptide(L)'
;MADIQAGMTVTVATDMVVSGILVFGSGEQVVVQQVSPDPQRPEYRYTVMSARTGTWYQLRDADIVPPVAAQVPPQQPVQQPYAERRRRRMPYPAAPIVGVLAGASGIAVIISTFLEWISNTSVSGWSMMSTSGFGTTHNFLFSTGASKIIFTGFWSLLLGIIVVAGAVTLVTGWGGANGLVLAGGILGLGISVVSIVMIYTVKPIALAPGVGLWLFAVSSLIATVAGGVGVSQAGRAVEAS
;
A
#
# COMPACT_ATOMS: atom_id res chain seq x y z
N MET A 1 -39.90 -24.24 -19.98
CA MET A 1 -39.52 -23.36 -18.87
C MET A 1 -38.02 -23.12 -19.04
N ALA A 2 -37.60 -21.89 -18.99
CA ALA A 2 -36.16 -21.60 -19.05
C ALA A 2 -35.51 -22.13 -17.77
N ASP A 3 -34.40 -22.87 -17.93
CA ASP A 3 -33.65 -23.43 -16.79
C ASP A 3 -32.81 -22.32 -16.17
N ILE A 4 -33.32 -21.75 -15.08
CA ILE A 4 -32.67 -20.64 -14.39
C ILE A 4 -31.56 -21.19 -13.49
N GLN A 5 -30.34 -20.68 -13.70
CA GLN A 5 -29.15 -21.12 -12.98
C GLN A 5 -28.62 -20.01 -12.07
N ALA A 6 -27.79 -20.37 -11.09
CA ALA A 6 -27.07 -19.40 -10.27
C ALA A 6 -26.18 -18.50 -11.16
N GLY A 7 -26.17 -17.21 -10.85
CA GLY A 7 -25.50 -16.17 -11.63
C GLY A 7 -26.35 -15.52 -12.71
N MET A 8 -27.54 -16.07 -13.03
CA MET A 8 -28.45 -15.44 -14.01
C MET A 8 -29.18 -14.24 -13.39
N THR A 9 -29.36 -13.21 -14.21
CA THR A 9 -30.22 -12.06 -13.86
C THR A 9 -31.65 -12.36 -14.29
N VAL A 10 -32.58 -12.24 -13.36
CA VAL A 10 -34.03 -12.39 -13.57
C VAL A 10 -34.74 -11.11 -13.20
N THR A 11 -35.91 -10.91 -13.76
CA THR A 11 -36.76 -9.76 -13.46
C THR A 11 -37.84 -10.17 -12.48
N VAL A 12 -38.03 -9.40 -11.43
CA VAL A 12 -39.12 -9.64 -10.46
C VAL A 12 -40.45 -9.29 -11.11
N ALA A 13 -41.42 -10.21 -11.07
CA ALA A 13 -42.70 -10.07 -11.76
C ALA A 13 -43.66 -9.11 -11.02
N THR A 14 -43.65 -9.13 -9.70
CA THR A 14 -44.56 -8.36 -8.85
C THR A 14 -43.86 -7.74 -7.66
N ASP A 15 -44.42 -6.67 -7.12
CA ASP A 15 -43.89 -6.05 -5.89
C ASP A 15 -43.96 -7.06 -4.74
N MET A 16 -42.78 -7.24 -4.08
CA MET A 16 -42.66 -8.10 -2.93
C MET A 16 -42.53 -7.28 -1.67
N VAL A 17 -43.53 -7.41 -0.78
CA VAL A 17 -43.57 -6.70 0.51
C VAL A 17 -43.49 -7.72 1.63
N VAL A 18 -42.51 -7.57 2.54
CA VAL A 18 -42.33 -8.40 3.70
C VAL A 18 -42.42 -7.51 4.94
N SER A 19 -43.35 -7.81 5.84
CA SER A 19 -43.58 -7.03 7.07
C SER A 19 -43.81 -5.53 6.83
N GLY A 20 -44.48 -5.18 5.70
CA GLY A 20 -44.76 -3.80 5.34
C GLY A 20 -43.61 -3.05 4.63
N ILE A 21 -42.48 -3.70 4.42
CA ILE A 21 -41.31 -3.12 3.72
C ILE A 21 -41.27 -3.69 2.29
N LEU A 22 -41.19 -2.81 1.30
CA LEU A 22 -40.97 -3.20 -0.09
C LEU A 22 -39.54 -3.73 -0.26
N VAL A 23 -39.40 -5.02 -0.49
CA VAL A 23 -38.14 -5.73 -0.62
C VAL A 23 -37.68 -5.77 -2.05
N PHE A 24 -38.59 -6.02 -3.00
CA PHE A 24 -38.33 -5.96 -4.45
C PHE A 24 -39.49 -5.25 -5.13
N GLY A 25 -39.17 -4.43 -6.10
CA GLY A 25 -40.15 -3.78 -6.98
C GLY A 25 -40.39 -4.61 -8.23
N SER A 26 -41.63 -4.55 -8.76
CA SER A 26 -41.95 -5.13 -10.06
C SER A 26 -41.05 -4.53 -11.16
N GLY A 27 -40.50 -5.38 -12.00
CA GLY A 27 -39.53 -4.97 -13.03
C GLY A 27 -38.09 -4.85 -12.52
N GLU A 28 -37.83 -5.01 -11.22
CA GLU A 28 -36.48 -4.97 -10.68
C GLU A 28 -35.66 -6.18 -11.12
N GLN A 29 -34.42 -5.95 -11.56
CA GLN A 29 -33.51 -7.00 -11.96
C GLN A 29 -32.69 -7.46 -10.76
N VAL A 30 -32.69 -8.77 -10.51
CA VAL A 30 -31.96 -9.39 -9.41
C VAL A 30 -31.11 -10.54 -9.92
N VAL A 31 -29.98 -10.78 -9.26
CA VAL A 31 -29.08 -11.90 -9.61
C VAL A 31 -29.41 -13.08 -8.71
N VAL A 32 -29.70 -14.23 -9.32
CA VAL A 32 -29.90 -15.49 -8.62
C VAL A 32 -28.56 -15.98 -8.09
N GLN A 33 -28.44 -16.06 -6.77
CA GLN A 33 -27.19 -16.51 -6.15
C GLN A 33 -27.16 -18.04 -5.99
N GLN A 34 -28.31 -18.63 -5.69
CA GLN A 34 -28.42 -20.07 -5.52
C GLN A 34 -29.78 -20.56 -6.01
N VAL A 35 -29.73 -21.72 -6.64
CA VAL A 35 -30.94 -22.48 -7.04
C VAL A 35 -30.96 -23.74 -6.19
N SER A 36 -31.88 -23.79 -5.21
CA SER A 36 -32.03 -24.94 -4.34
C SER A 36 -33.47 -24.96 -3.84
N PRO A 37 -34.26 -26.03 -4.09
CA PRO A 37 -35.61 -26.13 -3.55
C PRO A 37 -35.53 -26.18 -2.02
N ASP A 38 -36.40 -25.41 -1.34
CA ASP A 38 -36.60 -25.53 0.08
C ASP A 38 -37.26 -26.91 0.36
N PRO A 39 -36.71 -27.75 1.24
CA PRO A 39 -37.28 -29.05 1.54
C PRO A 39 -38.71 -28.97 2.12
N GLN A 40 -39.05 -27.86 2.79
CA GLN A 40 -40.38 -27.64 3.40
C GLN A 40 -41.33 -26.89 2.45
N ARG A 41 -40.78 -26.15 1.49
CA ARG A 41 -41.55 -25.32 0.55
C ARG A 41 -40.92 -25.41 -0.85
N PRO A 42 -41.11 -26.49 -1.58
CA PRO A 42 -40.43 -26.78 -2.82
C PRO A 42 -40.70 -25.76 -3.95
N GLU A 43 -41.72 -24.91 -3.78
CA GLU A 43 -42.02 -23.81 -4.70
C GLU A 43 -41.00 -22.66 -4.60
N TYR A 44 -40.29 -22.52 -3.47
CA TYR A 44 -39.26 -21.52 -3.27
C TYR A 44 -37.90 -22.09 -3.71
N ARG A 45 -37.42 -21.63 -4.86
CA ARG A 45 -36.23 -22.23 -5.49
C ARG A 45 -35.04 -21.30 -5.62
N TYR A 46 -35.30 -20.00 -5.65
CA TYR A 46 -34.28 -19.03 -6.04
C TYR A 46 -33.90 -18.15 -4.86
N THR A 47 -32.67 -18.22 -4.43
CA THR A 47 -32.16 -17.32 -3.38
C THR A 47 -31.54 -16.09 -4.03
N VAL A 48 -32.02 -14.90 -3.67
CA VAL A 48 -31.59 -13.60 -4.15
C VAL A 48 -31.33 -12.66 -2.98
N MET A 49 -30.45 -11.70 -3.16
CA MET A 49 -30.19 -10.67 -2.16
C MET A 49 -30.88 -9.38 -2.58
N SER A 50 -31.67 -8.79 -1.68
CA SER A 50 -32.24 -7.47 -1.90
C SER A 50 -31.18 -6.39 -1.68
N ALA A 51 -30.97 -5.54 -2.68
CA ALA A 51 -30.10 -4.37 -2.57
C ALA A 51 -30.65 -3.32 -1.58
N ARG A 52 -31.96 -3.33 -1.33
CA ARG A 52 -32.65 -2.37 -0.44
C ARG A 52 -32.48 -2.71 1.04
N THR A 53 -32.53 -4.00 1.36
CA THR A 53 -32.49 -4.47 2.76
C THR A 53 -31.17 -5.15 3.14
N GLY A 54 -30.34 -5.52 2.16
CA GLY A 54 -29.12 -6.31 2.37
C GLY A 54 -29.39 -7.75 2.84
N THR A 55 -30.63 -8.21 2.78
CA THR A 55 -31.07 -9.51 3.30
C THR A 55 -31.36 -10.48 2.16
N TRP A 56 -31.20 -11.77 2.43
CA TRP A 56 -31.51 -12.86 1.51
C TRP A 56 -32.97 -13.22 1.53
N TYR A 57 -33.56 -13.41 0.37
CA TYR A 57 -34.95 -13.84 0.20
C TYR A 57 -35.02 -15.00 -0.79
N GLN A 58 -36.03 -15.84 -0.59
CA GLN A 58 -36.35 -16.92 -1.51
C GLN A 58 -37.53 -16.53 -2.38
N LEU A 59 -37.36 -16.66 -3.69
CA LEU A 59 -38.40 -16.39 -4.70
C LEU A 59 -38.94 -17.69 -5.28
N ARG A 60 -40.20 -17.66 -5.71
CA ARG A 60 -40.88 -18.73 -6.41
C ARG A 60 -40.76 -18.52 -7.93
N ASP A 61 -41.03 -19.57 -8.70
CA ASP A 61 -41.14 -19.47 -10.16
C ASP A 61 -42.16 -18.41 -10.61
N ALA A 62 -43.23 -18.20 -9.84
CA ALA A 62 -44.26 -17.20 -10.13
C ALA A 62 -43.85 -15.75 -9.84
N ASP A 63 -42.84 -15.56 -9.00
CA ASP A 63 -42.35 -14.22 -8.59
C ASP A 63 -41.33 -13.64 -9.55
N ILE A 64 -40.90 -14.41 -10.58
CA ILE A 64 -39.90 -14.02 -11.54
C ILE A 64 -40.40 -14.18 -12.99
N VAL A 65 -40.00 -13.23 -13.81
CA VAL A 65 -40.14 -13.36 -15.27
C VAL A 65 -38.86 -14.03 -15.76
N PRO A 66 -38.93 -15.23 -16.36
CA PRO A 66 -37.75 -15.85 -16.93
C PRO A 66 -37.14 -14.90 -17.98
N PRO A 67 -35.83 -14.84 -18.09
CA PRO A 67 -35.20 -14.03 -19.12
C PRO A 67 -35.77 -14.50 -20.46
N VAL A 68 -36.49 -13.63 -21.15
CA VAL A 68 -36.82 -13.86 -22.58
C VAL A 68 -35.47 -14.12 -23.19
N ALA A 69 -35.32 -15.26 -23.91
CA ALA A 69 -34.08 -15.58 -24.59
C ALA A 69 -33.77 -14.42 -25.58
N ALA A 70 -33.23 -13.36 -25.02
CA ALA A 70 -32.67 -12.29 -25.82
C ALA A 70 -31.55 -12.95 -26.61
N GLN A 71 -31.68 -12.95 -27.93
CA GLN A 71 -30.59 -13.24 -28.82
C GLN A 71 -29.37 -12.57 -28.24
N VAL A 72 -28.47 -13.40 -27.69
CA VAL A 72 -27.21 -12.94 -27.13
C VAL A 72 -26.54 -12.13 -28.23
N PRO A 73 -26.45 -10.79 -28.11
CA PRO A 73 -25.56 -10.03 -29.00
C PRO A 73 -24.21 -10.71 -28.85
N PRO A 74 -23.42 -10.92 -29.93
CA PRO A 74 -22.13 -11.58 -29.83
C PRO A 74 -21.42 -10.92 -28.66
N GLN A 75 -21.14 -11.72 -27.60
CA GLN A 75 -20.51 -11.26 -26.39
C GLN A 75 -19.22 -10.59 -26.84
N GLN A 76 -19.24 -9.24 -26.91
CA GLN A 76 -17.99 -8.52 -26.81
C GLN A 76 -17.33 -9.08 -25.56
N PRO A 77 -16.09 -9.61 -25.68
CA PRO A 77 -15.40 -10.17 -24.53
C PRO A 77 -15.57 -9.18 -23.40
N VAL A 78 -16.23 -9.63 -22.33
CA VAL A 78 -16.41 -8.82 -21.11
C VAL A 78 -15.01 -8.45 -20.71
N GLN A 79 -14.61 -7.24 -21.07
CA GLN A 79 -13.39 -6.66 -20.58
C GLN A 79 -13.56 -6.66 -19.05
N GLN A 80 -12.93 -7.63 -18.41
CA GLN A 80 -12.87 -7.68 -16.95
C GLN A 80 -12.27 -6.34 -16.49
N PRO A 81 -13.07 -5.40 -15.94
CA PRO A 81 -12.58 -4.03 -15.72
C PRO A 81 -11.55 -3.96 -14.60
N TYR A 82 -11.32 -5.05 -13.87
CA TYR A 82 -10.48 -5.06 -12.68
C TYR A 82 -9.19 -5.87 -12.77
N ALA A 83 -9.09 -6.87 -13.66
CA ALA A 83 -7.86 -7.65 -13.79
C ALA A 83 -6.82 -6.98 -14.70
N GLU A 84 -7.24 -6.13 -15.64
CA GLU A 84 -6.33 -5.51 -16.63
C GLU A 84 -5.67 -4.22 -16.17
N ARG A 85 -6.11 -3.59 -15.08
CA ARG A 85 -5.45 -2.37 -14.59
C ARG A 85 -4.17 -2.62 -13.78
N ARG A 86 -3.71 -3.85 -13.63
CA ARG A 86 -2.28 -4.11 -13.49
C ARG A 86 -1.59 -4.11 -14.87
N ARG A 87 -1.89 -3.15 -15.73
CA ARG A 87 -0.95 -2.82 -16.80
C ARG A 87 0.39 -2.64 -16.09
N ARG A 88 1.33 -3.53 -16.37
CA ARG A 88 2.75 -3.26 -16.12
C ARG A 88 2.98 -1.89 -16.75
N ARG A 89 2.97 -0.83 -15.94
CA ARG A 89 3.33 0.49 -16.44
C ARG A 89 4.72 0.29 -17.02
N MET A 90 4.86 0.49 -18.34
CA MET A 90 6.17 0.39 -18.96
C MET A 90 7.10 1.28 -18.14
N PRO A 91 8.25 0.76 -17.70
CA PRO A 91 9.17 1.56 -16.93
C PRO A 91 9.52 2.79 -17.76
N TYR A 92 9.41 3.99 -17.20
CA TYR A 92 9.87 5.21 -17.88
C TYR A 92 11.37 5.08 -18.16
N PRO A 93 11.92 5.70 -19.24
CA PRO A 93 13.29 5.47 -19.68
C PRO A 93 14.36 5.68 -18.60
N ALA A 94 14.13 6.57 -17.64
CA ALA A 94 15.05 6.82 -16.53
C ALA A 94 14.86 5.88 -15.31
N ALA A 95 13.86 4.99 -15.30
CA ALA A 95 13.61 4.10 -14.17
C ALA A 95 14.83 3.29 -13.71
N PRO A 96 15.64 2.69 -14.62
CA PRO A 96 16.82 1.96 -14.17
C PRO A 96 17.87 2.86 -13.51
N ILE A 97 18.09 4.07 -14.00
CA ILE A 97 19.06 5.01 -13.42
C ILE A 97 18.59 5.45 -12.03
N VAL A 98 17.32 5.83 -11.90
CA VAL A 98 16.71 6.21 -10.61
C VAL A 98 16.76 5.03 -9.64
N GLY A 99 16.47 3.82 -10.11
CA GLY A 99 16.54 2.61 -9.30
C GLY A 99 17.95 2.31 -8.79
N VAL A 100 18.97 2.43 -9.63
CA VAL A 100 20.37 2.23 -9.24
C VAL A 100 20.81 3.29 -8.22
N LEU A 101 20.50 4.57 -8.46
CA LEU A 101 20.83 5.65 -7.51
C LEU A 101 20.12 5.46 -6.17
N ALA A 102 18.84 5.11 -6.19
CA ALA A 102 18.08 4.82 -4.98
C ALA A 102 18.64 3.59 -4.24
N GLY A 103 19.00 2.54 -4.96
CA GLY A 103 19.59 1.33 -4.40
C GLY A 103 20.93 1.60 -3.73
N ALA A 104 21.83 2.30 -4.43
CA ALA A 104 23.13 2.70 -3.90
C ALA A 104 22.98 3.59 -2.65
N SER A 105 22.06 4.55 -2.67
CA SER A 105 21.80 5.40 -1.51
C SER A 105 21.21 4.61 -0.33
N GLY A 106 20.30 3.68 -0.57
CA GLY A 106 19.75 2.81 0.47
C GLY A 106 20.82 1.92 1.13
N ILE A 107 21.73 1.34 0.33
CA ILE A 107 22.88 0.59 0.84
C ILE A 107 23.80 1.50 1.68
N ALA A 108 24.09 2.71 1.22
CA ALA A 108 24.89 3.66 1.96
C ALA A 108 24.23 4.07 3.30
N VAL A 109 22.91 4.21 3.31
CA VAL A 109 22.13 4.41 4.55
C VAL A 109 22.29 3.22 5.51
N ILE A 110 22.25 1.97 5.03
CA ILE A 110 22.50 0.78 5.86
C ILE A 110 23.92 0.79 6.41
N ILE A 111 24.92 1.05 5.56
CA ILE A 111 26.34 1.12 5.97
C ILE A 111 26.54 2.21 7.04
N SER A 112 25.87 3.34 6.92
CA SER A 112 25.96 4.44 7.89
C SER A 112 25.62 4.02 9.33
N THR A 113 24.79 2.98 9.48
CA THR A 113 24.42 2.41 10.80
C THR A 113 25.65 1.90 11.58
N PHE A 114 26.64 1.39 10.88
CA PHE A 114 27.83 0.76 11.45
C PHE A 114 29.03 1.71 11.59
N LEU A 115 28.94 2.90 11.00
CA LEU A 115 29.96 3.92 11.09
C LEU A 115 29.76 4.80 12.34
N GLU A 116 30.79 5.57 12.69
CA GLU A 116 30.73 6.52 13.80
C GLU A 116 29.66 7.60 13.56
N TRP A 117 28.76 7.75 14.51
CA TRP A 117 27.74 8.81 14.51
C TRP A 117 28.16 10.03 15.32
N ILE A 118 29.07 9.85 16.26
CA ILE A 118 29.64 10.92 17.07
C ILE A 118 31.15 10.88 16.88
N SER A 119 31.72 11.96 16.35
CA SER A 119 33.15 12.09 16.09
C SER A 119 33.98 11.91 17.35
N ASN A 120 35.15 11.30 17.18
CA ASN A 120 36.11 11.01 18.25
C ASN A 120 35.58 10.09 19.36
N THR A 121 34.54 9.33 19.04
CA THR A 121 34.02 8.28 19.91
C THR A 121 33.85 7.03 19.07
N SER A 122 33.93 5.86 19.66
CA SER A 122 33.63 4.60 18.97
C SER A 122 32.10 4.32 18.89
N VAL A 123 31.27 5.37 19.01
CA VAL A 123 29.82 5.23 19.05
C VAL A 123 29.25 5.25 17.64
N SER A 124 28.85 4.08 17.15
CA SER A 124 28.13 3.91 15.88
C SER A 124 26.62 3.91 16.11
N GLY A 125 25.84 4.07 15.02
CA GLY A 125 24.40 3.92 15.08
C GLY A 125 23.98 2.55 15.62
N TRP A 126 24.75 1.49 15.30
CA TRP A 126 24.55 0.13 15.80
C TRP A 126 24.83 0.03 17.30
N SER A 127 25.93 0.59 17.78
CA SER A 127 26.24 0.56 19.21
C SER A 127 25.22 1.32 20.06
N MET A 128 24.61 2.36 19.49
CA MET A 128 23.50 3.07 20.13
C MET A 128 22.24 2.20 20.33
N MET A 129 22.04 1.17 19.51
CA MET A 129 20.94 0.21 19.70
C MET A 129 21.25 -0.83 20.78
N SER A 130 22.51 -1.23 20.88
CA SER A 130 22.92 -2.42 21.63
C SER A 130 23.55 -2.15 22.98
N THR A 131 24.03 -0.92 23.22
CA THR A 131 24.79 -0.60 24.45
C THR A 131 24.21 0.57 25.22
N SER A 132 24.30 0.44 26.55
CA SER A 132 23.88 1.44 27.54
C SER A 132 24.84 2.64 27.68
N GLY A 133 25.51 3.05 26.59
CA GLY A 133 26.66 3.96 26.61
C GLY A 133 26.36 5.45 26.84
N PHE A 134 25.14 5.91 26.71
CA PHE A 134 24.85 7.36 26.68
C PHE A 134 23.75 7.86 27.61
N GLY A 135 23.49 7.20 28.72
CA GLY A 135 22.48 7.70 29.64
C GLY A 135 21.70 6.62 30.37
N THR A 136 20.79 7.04 31.19
CA THR A 136 20.12 6.19 32.19
C THR A 136 18.94 5.39 31.64
N THR A 137 18.49 5.67 30.42
CA THR A 137 17.37 4.95 29.79
C THR A 137 17.63 4.70 28.31
N HIS A 138 17.72 3.45 27.93
CA HIS A 138 17.82 3.00 26.56
C HIS A 138 16.57 2.28 26.14
N ASN A 139 16.07 2.61 24.98
CA ASN A 139 15.25 1.69 24.23
C ASN A 139 15.87 1.50 22.82
N PHE A 140 15.44 0.46 22.14
CA PHE A 140 15.90 0.10 20.82
C PHE A 140 15.72 1.24 19.77
N LEU A 141 14.77 2.13 19.98
CA LEU A 141 14.40 3.19 19.05
C LEU A 141 15.10 4.51 19.34
N PHE A 142 15.36 4.81 20.63
CA PHE A 142 15.87 6.10 21.05
C PHE A 142 16.92 5.93 22.15
N SER A 143 17.99 6.69 22.06
CA SER A 143 18.96 6.83 23.13
C SER A 143 18.74 8.17 23.83
N THR A 144 18.62 8.17 25.13
CA THR A 144 18.48 9.40 25.92
C THR A 144 19.79 9.71 26.63
N GLY A 145 20.44 10.81 26.26
CA GLY A 145 21.62 11.32 26.92
C GLY A 145 21.45 12.80 27.26
N ALA A 146 21.89 13.21 28.43
CA ALA A 146 21.84 14.63 28.89
C ALA A 146 20.45 15.30 28.65
N SER A 147 19.37 14.60 28.96
CA SER A 147 17.97 15.05 28.81
C SER A 147 17.51 15.24 27.35
N LYS A 148 18.23 14.68 26.37
CA LYS A 148 17.86 14.77 24.95
C LYS A 148 17.71 13.38 24.34
N ILE A 149 16.76 13.31 23.40
CA ILE A 149 16.45 12.08 22.65
C ILE A 149 17.24 12.11 21.35
N ILE A 150 18.05 11.08 21.10
CA ILE A 150 18.77 10.87 19.85
C ILE A 150 18.21 9.61 19.19
N PHE A 151 17.91 9.69 17.91
CA PHE A 151 17.49 8.52 17.15
C PHE A 151 18.64 7.52 17.03
N THR A 152 18.34 6.23 17.23
CA THR A 152 19.33 5.15 17.11
C THR A 152 19.52 4.74 15.66
N GLY A 153 20.55 3.96 15.37
CA GLY A 153 20.80 3.38 14.06
C GLY A 153 19.71 2.42 13.55
N PHE A 154 18.75 2.03 14.39
CA PHE A 154 17.58 1.28 13.96
C PHE A 154 16.85 1.98 12.82
N TRP A 155 16.67 3.29 12.90
CA TRP A 155 15.97 4.07 11.90
C TRP A 155 16.72 4.11 10.57
N SER A 156 18.06 4.27 10.59
CA SER A 156 18.85 4.22 9.37
C SER A 156 18.81 2.83 8.72
N LEU A 157 18.87 1.76 9.53
CA LEU A 157 18.75 0.40 9.03
C LEU A 157 17.38 0.15 8.38
N LEU A 158 16.30 0.49 9.08
CA LEU A 158 14.92 0.30 8.61
C LEU A 158 14.68 1.09 7.31
N LEU A 159 15.03 2.37 7.30
CA LEU A 159 14.81 3.25 6.15
C LEU A 159 15.68 2.85 4.97
N GLY A 160 16.93 2.43 5.21
CA GLY A 160 17.81 1.88 4.18
C GLY A 160 17.21 0.65 3.51
N ILE A 161 16.65 -0.29 4.28
CA ILE A 161 15.95 -1.47 3.75
C ILE A 161 14.73 -1.06 2.92
N ILE A 162 13.93 -0.10 3.38
CA ILE A 162 12.76 0.41 2.63
C ILE A 162 13.19 1.02 1.30
N VAL A 163 14.24 1.83 1.29
CA VAL A 163 14.76 2.47 0.07
C VAL A 163 15.30 1.41 -0.91
N VAL A 164 16.06 0.42 -0.43
CA VAL A 164 16.55 -0.69 -1.27
C VAL A 164 15.39 -1.50 -1.85
N ALA A 165 14.41 -1.87 -1.03
CA ALA A 165 13.22 -2.58 -1.50
C ALA A 165 12.46 -1.76 -2.57
N GLY A 166 12.29 -0.46 -2.36
CA GLY A 166 11.74 0.46 -3.34
C GLY A 166 12.56 0.51 -4.65
N ALA A 167 13.88 0.52 -4.55
CA ALA A 167 14.77 0.51 -5.71
C ALA A 167 14.66 -0.79 -6.53
N VAL A 168 14.61 -1.95 -5.87
CA VAL A 168 14.42 -3.26 -6.52
C VAL A 168 13.09 -3.30 -7.26
N THR A 169 12.01 -2.82 -6.63
CA THR A 169 10.68 -2.79 -7.26
C THR A 169 10.62 -1.81 -8.45
N LEU A 170 11.41 -0.72 -8.42
CA LEU A 170 11.57 0.18 -9.57
C LEU A 170 12.23 -0.51 -10.76
N VAL A 171 13.32 -1.22 -10.52
CA VAL A 171 14.07 -1.94 -11.58
C VAL A 171 13.22 -3.09 -12.16
N THR A 172 12.41 -3.76 -11.33
CA THR A 172 11.52 -4.84 -11.77
C THR A 172 10.21 -4.36 -12.40
N GLY A 173 9.99 -3.03 -12.48
CA GLY A 173 8.82 -2.45 -13.15
C GLY A 173 7.52 -2.52 -12.36
N TRP A 174 7.57 -2.71 -11.05
CA TRP A 174 6.38 -2.63 -10.18
C TRP A 174 5.99 -1.17 -9.94
N GLY A 175 4.79 -0.79 -10.37
CA GLY A 175 4.30 0.58 -10.20
C GLY A 175 4.09 0.97 -8.74
N GLY A 176 4.45 2.20 -8.38
CA GLY A 176 4.25 2.77 -7.03
C GLY A 176 5.51 2.83 -6.15
N ALA A 177 6.60 2.17 -6.55
CA ALA A 177 7.85 2.11 -5.80
C ALA A 177 8.55 3.48 -5.61
N ASN A 178 8.35 4.42 -6.53
CA ASN A 178 8.89 5.79 -6.41
C ASN A 178 8.43 6.46 -5.10
N GLY A 179 7.19 6.22 -4.68
CA GLY A 179 6.65 6.75 -3.43
C GLY A 179 7.38 6.21 -2.19
N LEU A 180 7.77 4.92 -2.19
CA LEU A 180 8.52 4.31 -1.08
C LEU A 180 9.93 4.90 -0.98
N VAL A 181 10.62 5.05 -2.12
CA VAL A 181 11.96 5.67 -2.16
C VAL A 181 11.91 7.12 -1.67
N LEU A 182 10.93 7.89 -2.15
CA LEU A 182 10.73 9.28 -1.74
C LEU A 182 10.42 9.39 -0.24
N ALA A 183 9.47 8.62 0.26
CA ALA A 183 9.09 8.64 1.66
C ALA A 183 10.26 8.21 2.58
N GLY A 184 10.96 7.13 2.22
CA GLY A 184 12.15 6.67 2.96
C GLY A 184 13.26 7.71 2.98
N GLY A 185 13.48 8.39 1.84
CA GLY A 185 14.45 9.48 1.73
C GLY A 185 14.10 10.68 2.60
N ILE A 186 12.84 11.18 2.53
CA ILE A 186 12.38 12.33 3.33
C ILE A 186 12.46 12.03 4.83
N LEU A 187 11.98 10.86 5.25
CA LEU A 187 12.04 10.46 6.66
C LEU A 187 13.50 10.33 7.14
N GLY A 188 14.35 9.69 6.33
CA GLY A 188 15.77 9.55 6.64
C GLY A 188 16.48 10.90 6.76
N LEU A 189 16.19 11.82 5.85
CA LEU A 189 16.73 13.18 5.90
C LEU A 189 16.24 13.93 7.15
N GLY A 190 14.96 13.84 7.48
CA GLY A 190 14.41 14.46 8.68
C GLY A 190 15.07 13.92 9.96
N ILE A 191 15.19 12.61 10.08
CA ILE A 191 15.84 11.96 11.23
C ILE A 191 17.31 12.34 11.34
N SER A 192 18.06 12.34 10.23
CA SER A 192 19.48 12.69 10.23
C SER A 192 19.70 14.16 10.63
N VAL A 193 18.90 15.09 10.09
CA VAL A 193 18.96 16.51 10.45
C VAL A 193 18.66 16.73 11.93
N VAL A 194 17.59 16.13 12.45
CA VAL A 194 17.25 16.22 13.88
C VAL A 194 18.39 15.67 14.73
N SER A 195 18.97 14.52 14.36
CA SER A 195 20.08 13.91 15.10
C SER A 195 21.33 14.80 15.09
N ILE A 196 21.66 15.41 13.95
CA ILE A 196 22.78 16.36 13.81
C ILE A 196 22.56 17.57 14.75
N VAL A 197 21.38 18.17 14.69
CA VAL A 197 21.04 19.34 15.53
C VAL A 197 21.11 18.96 17.02
N MET A 198 20.58 17.79 17.39
CA MET A 198 20.62 17.31 18.77
C MET A 198 22.05 17.12 19.27
N ILE A 199 22.95 16.56 18.45
CA ILE A 199 24.38 16.36 18.81
C ILE A 199 25.06 17.73 19.08
N TYR A 200 24.86 18.72 18.22
CA TYR A 200 25.43 20.07 18.41
C TYR A 200 24.88 20.80 19.63
N THR A 201 23.70 20.45 20.08
CA THR A 201 23.03 21.10 21.21
C THR A 201 23.35 20.45 22.56
N VAL A 202 24.09 19.35 22.62
CA VAL A 202 24.52 18.69 23.88
C VAL A 202 25.68 19.51 24.49
N LYS A 203 25.41 20.17 25.61
CA LYS A 203 26.38 20.88 26.43
C LYS A 203 26.62 20.09 27.73
N PRO A 204 27.80 20.12 28.38
CA PRO A 204 28.96 20.99 28.12
C PRO A 204 30.01 20.42 27.16
N ILE A 205 29.83 19.20 26.62
CA ILE A 205 30.81 18.54 25.75
C ILE A 205 30.49 18.95 24.31
N ALA A 206 31.45 19.57 23.64
CA ALA A 206 31.34 19.91 22.21
C ALA A 206 31.46 18.63 21.38
N LEU A 207 30.35 17.88 21.24
CA LEU A 207 30.26 16.73 20.37
C LEU A 207 30.05 17.21 18.92
N ALA A 208 30.64 16.51 17.96
CA ALA A 208 30.41 16.74 16.56
C ALA A 208 29.82 15.48 15.91
N PRO A 209 28.93 15.64 14.89
CA PRO A 209 28.43 14.53 14.12
C PRO A 209 29.57 13.76 13.44
N GLY A 210 29.55 12.45 13.53
CA GLY A 210 30.52 11.57 12.90
C GLY A 210 30.21 11.29 11.44
N VAL A 211 31.12 10.61 10.76
CA VAL A 211 31.03 10.31 9.32
C VAL A 211 29.79 9.47 8.98
N GLY A 212 29.37 8.57 9.85
CA GLY A 212 28.18 7.74 9.65
C GLY A 212 26.91 8.58 9.56
N LEU A 213 26.75 9.57 10.43
CA LEU A 213 25.57 10.43 10.43
C LEU A 213 25.54 11.36 9.22
N TRP A 214 26.69 11.87 8.78
CA TRP A 214 26.79 12.62 7.54
C TRP A 214 26.48 11.75 6.32
N LEU A 215 27.00 10.53 6.26
CA LEU A 215 26.68 9.58 5.20
C LEU A 215 25.17 9.28 5.16
N PHE A 216 24.54 9.12 6.32
CA PHE A 216 23.09 8.95 6.42
C PHE A 216 22.34 10.15 5.82
N ALA A 217 22.71 11.37 6.18
CA ALA A 217 22.07 12.59 5.70
C ALA A 217 22.20 12.74 4.17
N VAL A 218 23.42 12.62 3.64
CA VAL A 218 23.69 12.78 2.20
C VAL A 218 22.98 11.69 1.39
N SER A 219 23.04 10.43 1.84
CA SER A 219 22.39 9.33 1.14
C SER A 219 20.86 9.45 1.17
N SER A 220 20.28 9.92 2.28
CA SER A 220 18.84 10.19 2.38
C SER A 220 18.42 11.34 1.45
N LEU A 221 19.26 12.36 1.28
CA LEU A 221 19.02 13.43 0.32
C LEU A 221 19.02 12.89 -1.13
N ILE A 222 19.99 12.05 -1.47
CA ILE A 222 20.05 11.40 -2.80
C ILE A 222 18.81 10.56 -3.04
N ALA A 223 18.38 9.75 -2.06
CA ALA A 223 17.15 8.95 -2.15
C ALA A 223 15.92 9.84 -2.35
N THR A 224 15.83 10.97 -1.63
CA THR A 224 14.72 11.93 -1.78
C THR A 224 14.67 12.50 -3.20
N VAL A 225 15.79 12.94 -3.73
CA VAL A 225 15.87 13.50 -5.10
C VAL A 225 15.53 12.42 -6.13
N ALA A 226 16.13 11.23 -6.02
CA ALA A 226 15.86 10.12 -6.93
C ALA A 226 14.36 9.72 -6.89
N GLY A 227 13.77 9.59 -5.72
CA GLY A 227 12.34 9.29 -5.56
C GLY A 227 11.45 10.39 -6.13
N GLY A 228 11.78 11.67 -5.91
CA GLY A 228 11.06 12.84 -6.44
C GLY A 228 11.09 12.89 -7.97
N VAL A 229 12.24 12.66 -8.58
CA VAL A 229 12.38 12.55 -10.04
C VAL A 229 11.53 11.38 -10.56
N GLY A 230 11.58 10.23 -9.89
CA GLY A 230 10.78 9.07 -10.25
C GLY A 230 9.28 9.33 -10.21
N VAL A 231 8.78 9.99 -9.18
CA VAL A 231 7.36 10.36 -9.05
C VAL A 231 6.95 11.33 -10.16
N SER A 232 7.74 12.38 -10.41
CA SER A 232 7.42 13.39 -11.44
C SER A 232 7.37 12.81 -12.85
N GLN A 233 8.28 11.90 -13.18
CA GLN A 233 8.30 11.26 -14.50
C GLN A 233 7.18 10.24 -14.67
N ALA A 234 6.85 9.50 -13.61
CA ALA A 234 5.70 8.60 -13.64
C ALA A 234 4.37 9.34 -13.83
N GLY A 235 4.23 10.56 -13.28
CA GLY A 235 3.07 11.42 -13.50
C GLY A 235 2.91 11.84 -14.96
N ARG A 236 3.98 12.35 -15.56
CA ARG A 236 3.98 12.79 -16.98
C ARG A 236 3.68 11.66 -17.96
N ALA A 237 4.14 10.44 -17.69
CA ALA A 237 3.84 9.28 -18.53
C ALA A 237 2.36 8.89 -18.52
N VAL A 238 1.62 9.25 -17.48
CA VAL A 238 0.16 9.02 -17.38
C VAL A 238 -0.63 10.08 -18.16
N GLU A 239 -0.17 11.33 -18.19
CA GLU A 239 -0.82 12.42 -18.92
C GLU A 239 -0.66 12.28 -20.45
N ALA A 240 0.41 11.60 -20.89
CA ALA A 240 0.71 11.41 -22.31
C ALA A 240 0.06 10.16 -22.95
N SER A 241 -0.65 9.34 -22.16
CA SER A 241 -1.32 8.09 -22.59
C SER A 241 -2.83 8.26 -22.67
#